data_d45db7a3749660c662f7650bef00da75
#
_entry.id   d45db7a3749660c662f7650bef00da75
#
_cell.length_a   1.000
_cell.length_b   1.000
_cell.length_c   1.000
_cell.angle_alpha   90.00
_cell.angle_beta   90.00
_cell.angle_gamma   90.00
#
_symmetry.space_group_name_H-M   'P 1'
#
loop_
_entity.id
_entity.type
_entity.pdbx_description
1 polymer ?
#
loop_
_entity_poly.entity_id
_entity_poly.type
_entity_poly.pdbx_seq_one_letter_code
_entity_poly.pdbx_strand_id
1 'polypeptide(L)'
;LFLISIAAFFQGVLNTCGIFAPSGFTPVMFNGIVVLSTYILAPHTSNPARAMAIGTILGGTVQAIFQWPFVHKTGWKTGITSIKKAFTNPGTRKVMALLAPTIVGIAAYQLNDTVSTALAKHVGPGIASSLQYSIRLQELILGIFAVSIGTVILPDLSGFANKKDWTQFNSMLLQAIKIMTLISIPITAYSLITGRELISLLYKRNQFDEDSVIMTLGIFRFHIAGLLFIALNRIMAPAFYAQKKPKLPTIAGL
;
A
#
# COMPACT_ATOMS: atom_id res chain seq x y z
N LEU A 1 3.17 11.92 -11.34
CA LEU A 1 2.01 12.03 -10.45
C LEU A 1 0.71 12.17 -11.22
N PHE A 2 0.56 13.14 -12.13
CA PHE A 2 -0.71 13.41 -12.85
C PHE A 2 -1.28 12.16 -13.55
N LEU A 3 -0.48 11.42 -14.31
CA LEU A 3 -0.91 10.22 -15.03
C LEU A 3 -1.33 9.09 -14.07
N ILE A 4 -0.61 8.91 -12.99
CA ILE A 4 -0.95 7.93 -11.94
C ILE A 4 -2.26 8.31 -11.24
N SER A 5 -2.50 9.62 -11.02
CA SER A 5 -3.76 10.09 -10.44
C SER A 5 -4.96 9.83 -11.36
N ILE A 6 -4.80 9.97 -12.68
CA ILE A 6 -5.83 9.60 -13.66
C ILE A 6 -6.10 8.08 -13.60
N ALA A 7 -5.05 7.27 -13.56
CA ALA A 7 -5.17 5.81 -13.45
C ALA A 7 -5.88 5.41 -12.15
N ALA A 8 -5.55 6.03 -11.02
CA ALA A 8 -6.21 5.80 -9.73
C ALA A 8 -7.70 6.19 -9.76
N PHE A 9 -8.03 7.27 -10.46
CA PHE A 9 -9.41 7.69 -10.65
C PHE A 9 -10.19 6.67 -11.48
N PHE A 10 -9.64 6.19 -12.59
CA PHE A 10 -10.26 5.13 -13.40
C PHE A 10 -10.45 3.84 -12.61
N GLN A 11 -9.47 3.47 -11.79
CA GLN A 11 -9.57 2.34 -10.86
C GLN A 11 -10.75 2.50 -9.90
N GLY A 12 -10.95 3.70 -9.35
CA GLY A 12 -12.09 4.02 -8.49
C GLY A 12 -13.42 3.84 -9.21
N VAL A 13 -13.55 4.33 -10.46
CA VAL A 13 -14.74 4.15 -11.29
C VAL A 13 -15.02 2.68 -11.56
N LEU A 14 -14.02 1.91 -11.99
CA LEU A 14 -14.16 0.49 -12.29
C LEU A 14 -14.57 -0.31 -11.05
N ASN A 15 -13.93 -0.06 -9.91
CA ASN A 15 -14.26 -0.74 -8.65
C ASN A 15 -15.70 -0.43 -8.20
N THR A 16 -16.17 0.81 -8.41
CA THR A 16 -17.58 1.20 -8.12
C THR A 16 -18.57 0.46 -9.02
N CYS A 17 -18.17 0.14 -10.26
CA CYS A 17 -18.96 -0.64 -11.20
C CYS A 17 -18.82 -2.17 -11.00
N GLY A 18 -18.08 -2.64 -9.98
CA GLY A 18 -17.84 -4.07 -9.73
C GLY A 18 -16.84 -4.73 -10.69
N ILE A 19 -16.07 -3.94 -11.44
CA ILE A 19 -15.07 -4.42 -12.42
C ILE A 19 -13.68 -4.37 -11.79
N PHE A 20 -13.27 -5.45 -11.16
CA PHE A 20 -12.02 -5.50 -10.38
C PHE A 20 -10.81 -6.01 -11.18
N ALA A 21 -11.01 -6.84 -12.21
CA ALA A 21 -9.91 -7.48 -12.92
C ALA A 21 -8.93 -6.48 -13.59
N PRO A 22 -9.37 -5.47 -14.36
CA PRO A 22 -8.47 -4.47 -14.90
C PRO A 22 -7.75 -3.68 -13.81
N SER A 23 -8.48 -3.31 -12.73
CA SER A 23 -7.91 -2.59 -11.59
C SER A 23 -6.82 -3.39 -10.88
N GLY A 24 -7.05 -4.68 -10.67
CA GLY A 24 -6.07 -5.58 -10.03
C GLY A 24 -4.83 -5.83 -10.90
N PHE A 25 -4.97 -5.79 -12.23
CA PHE A 25 -3.84 -5.99 -13.14
C PHE A 25 -2.97 -4.73 -13.33
N THR A 26 -3.49 -3.57 -12.99
CA THR A 26 -2.83 -2.27 -13.14
C THR A 26 -1.43 -2.18 -12.50
N PRO A 27 -1.20 -2.65 -11.24
CA PRO A 27 0.14 -2.63 -10.64
C PRO A 27 1.15 -3.52 -11.38
N VAL A 28 0.70 -4.64 -11.95
CA VAL A 28 1.55 -5.54 -12.74
C VAL A 28 2.02 -4.83 -14.01
N MET A 29 1.12 -4.16 -14.72
CA MET A 29 1.45 -3.36 -15.90
C MET A 29 2.44 -2.24 -15.56
N PHE A 30 2.15 -1.48 -14.51
CA PHE A 30 3.03 -0.39 -14.07
C PHE A 30 4.44 -0.88 -13.77
N ASN A 31 4.56 -1.87 -12.87
CA ASN A 31 5.87 -2.38 -12.48
C ASN A 31 6.61 -3.07 -13.63
N GLY A 32 5.89 -3.83 -14.48
CA GLY A 32 6.46 -4.45 -15.65
C GLY A 32 7.06 -3.44 -16.62
N ILE A 33 6.35 -2.34 -16.90
CA ILE A 33 6.85 -1.26 -17.76
C ILE A 33 8.04 -0.54 -17.12
N VAL A 34 7.99 -0.25 -15.82
CA VAL A 34 9.11 0.39 -15.12
C VAL A 34 10.37 -0.48 -15.19
N VAL A 35 10.26 -1.77 -14.90
CA VAL A 35 11.38 -2.71 -14.95
C VAL A 35 11.92 -2.84 -16.38
N LEU A 36 11.04 -3.07 -17.36
CA LEU A 36 11.43 -3.24 -18.76
C LEU A 36 12.09 -1.98 -19.30
N SER A 37 11.49 -0.82 -19.09
CA SER A 37 12.07 0.46 -19.53
C SER A 37 13.40 0.74 -18.87
N THR A 38 13.52 0.47 -17.56
CA THR A 38 14.79 0.66 -16.85
C THR A 38 15.87 -0.25 -17.42
N TYR A 39 15.56 -1.52 -17.66
CA TYR A 39 16.51 -2.48 -18.20
C TYR A 39 16.99 -2.09 -19.63
N ILE A 40 16.07 -1.67 -20.49
CA ILE A 40 16.39 -1.28 -21.89
C ILE A 40 17.12 0.07 -21.94
N LEU A 41 16.68 1.05 -21.16
CA LEU A 41 17.19 2.41 -21.26
C LEU A 41 18.43 2.68 -20.39
N ALA A 42 18.69 1.88 -19.35
CA ALA A 42 19.82 2.12 -18.46
C ALA A 42 21.18 2.16 -19.21
N PRO A 43 21.47 1.26 -20.19
CA PRO A 43 22.71 1.34 -20.97
C PRO A 43 22.81 2.58 -21.86
N HIS A 44 21.68 3.18 -22.22
CA HIS A 44 21.60 4.33 -23.14
C HIS A 44 21.47 5.68 -22.45
N THR A 45 21.49 5.70 -21.12
CA THR A 45 21.37 6.91 -20.31
C THR A 45 22.63 7.12 -19.48
N SER A 46 23.03 8.38 -19.32
CA SER A 46 24.19 8.76 -18.49
C SER A 46 24.00 8.42 -16.99
N ASN A 47 22.76 8.17 -16.55
CA ASN A 47 22.43 7.83 -15.18
C ASN A 47 21.23 6.86 -15.18
N PRO A 48 21.37 5.64 -14.62
CA PRO A 48 20.29 4.67 -14.52
C PRO A 48 19.00 5.20 -13.85
N ALA A 49 19.12 6.18 -12.94
CA ALA A 49 17.97 6.83 -12.34
C ALA A 49 17.08 7.57 -13.37
N ARG A 50 17.66 8.08 -14.46
CA ARG A 50 16.88 8.69 -15.56
C ARG A 50 16.06 7.64 -16.31
N ALA A 51 16.62 6.47 -16.55
CA ALA A 51 15.90 5.35 -17.17
C ALA A 51 14.70 4.94 -16.33
N MET A 52 14.87 4.84 -15.01
CA MET A 52 13.80 4.54 -14.07
C MET A 52 12.73 5.64 -14.03
N ALA A 53 13.13 6.92 -14.08
CA ALA A 53 12.19 8.04 -14.13
C ALA A 53 11.34 8.02 -15.40
N ILE A 54 11.96 7.77 -16.57
CA ILE A 54 11.25 7.59 -17.84
C ILE A 54 10.30 6.39 -17.76
N GLY A 55 10.77 5.26 -17.21
CA GLY A 55 9.96 4.07 -16.98
C GLY A 55 8.74 4.34 -16.12
N THR A 56 8.88 5.16 -15.08
CA THR A 56 7.77 5.57 -14.20
C THR A 56 6.72 6.41 -14.95
N ILE A 57 7.15 7.31 -15.83
CA ILE A 57 6.23 8.10 -16.67
C ILE A 57 5.51 7.20 -17.66
N LEU A 58 6.23 6.32 -18.35
CA LEU A 58 5.65 5.36 -19.30
C LEU A 58 4.69 4.40 -18.59
N GLY A 59 5.09 3.85 -17.44
CA GLY A 59 4.26 2.96 -16.63
C GLY A 59 2.94 3.62 -16.21
N GLY A 60 2.99 4.86 -15.72
CA GLY A 60 1.80 5.63 -15.37
C GLY A 60 0.90 5.93 -16.57
N THR A 61 1.49 6.19 -17.74
CA THR A 61 0.74 6.39 -18.99
C THR A 61 0.04 5.12 -19.44
N VAL A 62 0.77 4.01 -19.49
CA VAL A 62 0.21 2.70 -19.89
C VAL A 62 -0.89 2.27 -18.92
N GLN A 63 -0.69 2.49 -17.63
CA GLN A 63 -1.67 2.21 -16.58
C GLN A 63 -3.00 2.95 -16.81
N ALA A 64 -2.95 4.22 -17.18
CA ALA A 64 -4.15 5.01 -17.48
C ALA A 64 -4.80 4.56 -18.80
N ILE A 65 -4.01 4.37 -19.87
CA ILE A 65 -4.51 3.95 -21.19
C ILE A 65 -5.13 2.56 -21.12
N PHE A 66 -4.53 1.63 -20.40
CA PHE A 66 -5.03 0.26 -20.24
C PHE A 66 -6.44 0.22 -19.62
N GLN A 67 -6.70 1.07 -18.62
CA GLN A 67 -8.01 1.11 -17.96
C GLN A 67 -9.08 1.82 -18.78
N TRP A 68 -8.70 2.73 -19.68
CA TRP A 68 -9.62 3.56 -20.45
C TRP A 68 -10.72 2.79 -21.18
N PRO A 69 -10.43 1.70 -21.95
CA PRO A 69 -11.48 0.95 -22.67
C PRO A 69 -12.52 0.33 -21.74
N PHE A 70 -12.09 -0.11 -20.56
CA PHE A 70 -13.00 -0.69 -19.56
C PHE A 70 -13.88 0.38 -18.93
N VAL A 71 -13.33 1.56 -18.63
CA VAL A 71 -14.10 2.70 -18.14
C VAL A 71 -15.11 3.15 -19.17
N HIS A 72 -14.73 3.23 -20.45
CA HIS A 72 -15.65 3.62 -21.52
C HIS A 72 -16.82 2.63 -21.65
N LYS A 73 -16.58 1.33 -21.49
CA LYS A 73 -17.63 0.29 -21.52
C LYS A 73 -18.65 0.40 -20.39
N THR A 74 -18.34 1.05 -19.28
CA THR A 74 -19.32 1.29 -18.19
C THR A 74 -20.36 2.35 -18.54
N GLY A 75 -20.24 2.98 -19.71
CA GLY A 75 -21.13 4.11 -20.10
C GLY A 75 -20.75 5.43 -19.41
N TRP A 76 -19.69 5.43 -18.62
CA TRP A 76 -19.21 6.65 -17.96
C TRP A 76 -18.63 7.63 -18.99
N LYS A 77 -19.18 8.84 -19.02
CA LYS A 77 -18.74 9.89 -19.96
C LYS A 77 -17.83 10.85 -19.23
N THR A 78 -16.61 11.00 -19.72
CA THR A 78 -15.71 12.06 -19.28
C THR A 78 -16.20 13.39 -19.86
N GLY A 79 -16.32 14.39 -19.01
CA GLY A 79 -16.62 15.75 -19.43
C GLY A 79 -15.66 16.72 -18.76
N ILE A 80 -15.15 17.68 -19.54
CA ILE A 80 -14.40 18.80 -18.97
C ILE A 80 -15.41 19.81 -18.46
N THR A 81 -15.37 20.11 -17.17
CA THR A 81 -16.21 21.15 -16.57
C THR A 81 -15.34 22.29 -16.07
N SER A 82 -15.93 23.48 -15.94
CA SER A 82 -15.23 24.62 -15.32
C SER A 82 -14.86 24.31 -13.86
N ILE A 83 -13.67 24.69 -13.44
CA ILE A 83 -13.17 24.53 -12.07
C ILE A 83 -14.19 25.09 -11.07
N LYS A 84 -14.78 26.24 -11.34
CA LYS A 84 -15.81 26.85 -10.50
C LYS A 84 -17.04 25.95 -10.34
N LYS A 85 -17.55 25.36 -11.44
CA LYS A 85 -18.68 24.41 -11.42
C LYS A 85 -18.32 23.12 -10.68
N ALA A 86 -17.08 22.62 -10.82
CA ALA A 86 -16.61 21.44 -10.13
C ALA A 86 -16.66 21.64 -8.60
N PHE A 87 -16.12 22.75 -8.09
CA PHE A 87 -16.09 23.03 -6.64
C PHE A 87 -17.45 23.46 -6.05
N THR A 88 -18.39 23.95 -6.86
CA THR A 88 -19.74 24.28 -6.41
C THR A 88 -20.68 23.06 -6.42
N ASN A 89 -20.32 21.98 -7.06
CA ASN A 89 -21.15 20.76 -7.12
C ASN A 89 -21.25 20.12 -5.72
N PRO A 90 -22.49 19.83 -5.25
CA PRO A 90 -22.70 19.22 -3.92
C PRO A 90 -22.01 17.85 -3.76
N GLY A 91 -21.95 17.05 -4.86
CA GLY A 91 -21.23 15.76 -4.87
C GLY A 91 -19.74 15.93 -4.64
N THR A 92 -19.11 16.89 -5.33
CA THR A 92 -17.69 17.20 -5.14
C THR A 92 -17.40 17.66 -3.71
N ARG A 93 -18.24 18.53 -3.14
CA ARG A 93 -18.10 18.98 -1.75
C ARG A 93 -18.19 17.83 -0.75
N LYS A 94 -19.12 16.90 -0.97
CA LYS A 94 -19.26 15.69 -0.14
C LYS A 94 -18.01 14.80 -0.22
N VAL A 95 -17.48 14.61 -1.42
CA VAL A 95 -16.22 13.85 -1.62
C VAL A 95 -15.05 14.55 -0.92
N MET A 96 -14.90 15.86 -1.08
CA MET A 96 -13.83 16.63 -0.41
C MET A 96 -13.92 16.54 1.12
N ALA A 97 -15.13 16.61 1.68
CA ALA A 97 -15.34 16.46 3.11
C ALA A 97 -14.96 15.05 3.64
N LEU A 98 -15.16 14.01 2.82
CA LEU A 98 -14.75 12.64 3.16
C LEU A 98 -13.23 12.43 2.99
N LEU A 99 -12.62 13.11 2.01
CA LEU A 99 -11.18 13.01 1.75
C LEU A 99 -10.34 13.71 2.82
N ALA A 100 -10.82 14.82 3.39
CA ALA A 100 -10.02 15.62 4.33
C ALA A 100 -9.48 14.82 5.53
N PRO A 101 -10.30 14.03 6.28
CA PRO A 101 -9.77 13.19 7.35
C PRO A 101 -8.81 12.10 6.86
N THR A 102 -9.09 11.54 5.68
CA THR A 102 -8.25 10.48 5.09
C THR A 102 -6.87 11.02 4.70
N ILE A 103 -6.83 12.23 4.12
CA ILE A 103 -5.56 12.91 3.78
C ILE A 103 -4.73 13.15 5.03
N VAL A 104 -5.34 13.60 6.13
CA VAL A 104 -4.64 13.81 7.41
C VAL A 104 -4.03 12.51 7.92
N GLY A 105 -4.77 11.40 7.91
CA GLY A 105 -4.25 10.09 8.33
C GLY A 105 -3.10 9.59 7.45
N ILE A 106 -3.22 9.72 6.13
CA ILE A 106 -2.15 9.33 5.19
C ILE A 106 -0.93 10.24 5.35
N ALA A 107 -1.15 11.55 5.53
CA ALA A 107 -0.06 12.51 5.73
C ALA A 107 0.72 12.22 7.01
N ALA A 108 0.05 11.86 8.11
CA ALA A 108 0.71 11.49 9.34
C ALA A 108 1.62 10.27 9.17
N TYR A 109 1.12 9.22 8.51
CA TYR A 109 1.94 8.04 8.17
C TYR A 109 3.15 8.40 7.30
N GLN A 110 2.94 9.22 6.26
CA GLN A 110 4.01 9.64 5.35
C GLN A 110 5.05 10.54 6.02
N LEU A 111 4.61 11.41 6.94
CA LEU A 111 5.51 12.22 7.76
C LEU A 111 6.38 11.35 8.66
N ASN A 112 5.79 10.35 9.32
CA ASN A 112 6.53 9.41 10.15
C ASN A 112 7.61 8.67 9.35
N ASP A 113 7.27 8.13 8.18
CA ASP A 113 8.25 7.46 7.29
C ASP A 113 9.35 8.43 6.84
N THR A 114 8.98 9.67 6.48
CA THR A 114 9.93 10.72 6.06
C THR A 114 10.89 11.08 7.19
N VAL A 115 10.37 11.30 8.40
CA VAL A 115 11.18 11.61 9.59
C VAL A 115 12.10 10.44 9.93
N SER A 116 11.58 9.22 9.94
CA SER A 116 12.36 8.00 10.21
C SER A 116 13.50 7.84 9.19
N THR A 117 13.23 8.05 7.91
CA THR A 117 14.23 8.00 6.86
C THR A 117 15.26 9.14 6.97
N ALA A 118 14.83 10.34 7.35
CA ALA A 118 15.73 11.48 7.58
C ALA A 118 16.66 11.21 8.76
N LEU A 119 16.13 10.71 9.87
CA LEU A 119 16.93 10.31 11.05
C LEU A 119 17.92 9.20 10.70
N ALA A 120 17.48 8.18 9.94
CA ALA A 120 18.34 7.10 9.49
C ALA A 120 19.56 7.58 8.67
N LYS A 121 19.39 8.65 7.86
CA LYS A 121 20.51 9.26 7.12
C LYS A 121 21.57 9.89 8.04
N HIS A 122 21.18 10.40 9.19
CA HIS A 122 22.12 10.98 10.15
C HIS A 122 22.88 9.92 10.96
N VAL A 123 22.38 8.70 11.06
CA VAL A 123 23.04 7.61 11.79
C VAL A 123 24.27 7.10 11.03
N GLY A 124 24.18 7.01 9.69
CA GLY A 124 25.33 6.60 8.88
C GLY A 124 24.97 6.24 7.43
N PRO A 125 26.01 6.10 6.59
CA PRO A 125 25.84 5.67 5.20
C PRO A 125 25.15 4.31 5.11
N GLY A 126 24.19 4.16 4.19
CA GLY A 126 23.49 2.89 3.95
C GLY A 126 22.31 2.61 4.90
N ILE A 127 22.24 3.23 6.09
CA ILE A 127 21.17 2.95 7.07
C ILE A 127 19.77 3.27 6.51
N ALA A 128 19.61 4.40 5.83
CA ALA A 128 18.32 4.75 5.21
C ALA A 128 17.89 3.74 4.14
N SER A 129 18.83 3.23 3.35
CA SER A 129 18.54 2.18 2.36
C SER A 129 18.18 0.87 3.05
N SER A 130 18.93 0.47 4.08
CA SER A 130 18.67 -0.73 4.88
C SER A 130 17.30 -0.66 5.58
N LEU A 131 16.89 0.52 6.04
CA LEU A 131 15.54 0.77 6.58
C LEU A 131 14.48 0.47 5.53
N GLN A 132 14.64 0.99 4.31
CA GLN A 132 13.69 0.78 3.22
C GLN A 132 13.63 -0.70 2.77
N TYR A 133 14.77 -1.40 2.67
CA TYR A 133 14.79 -2.84 2.39
C TYR A 133 14.06 -3.65 3.46
N SER A 134 14.28 -3.31 4.73
CA SER A 134 13.61 -3.97 5.85
C SER A 134 12.09 -3.75 5.83
N ILE A 135 11.63 -2.52 5.57
CA ILE A 135 10.19 -2.21 5.43
C ILE A 135 9.59 -2.99 4.26
N ARG A 136 10.26 -3.05 3.11
CA ARG A 136 9.77 -3.81 1.94
C ARG A 136 9.62 -5.29 2.22
N LEU A 137 10.56 -5.88 2.97
CA LEU A 137 10.48 -7.28 3.35
C LEU A 137 9.34 -7.53 4.33
N GLN A 138 9.14 -6.66 5.31
CA GLN A 138 8.00 -6.71 6.22
C GLN A 138 6.66 -6.56 5.47
N GLU A 139 6.57 -5.61 4.53
CA GLU A 139 5.37 -5.41 3.70
C GLU A 139 5.06 -6.62 2.82
N LEU A 140 6.09 -7.30 2.29
CA LEU A 140 5.90 -8.54 1.53
C LEU A 140 5.24 -9.61 2.39
N ILE A 141 5.75 -9.82 3.60
CA ILE A 141 5.21 -10.80 4.56
C ILE A 141 3.76 -10.44 4.94
N LEU A 142 3.52 -9.17 5.29
CA LEU A 142 2.17 -8.67 5.61
C LEU A 142 1.21 -8.79 4.42
N GLY A 143 1.69 -8.51 3.21
CA GLY A 143 0.89 -8.56 1.99
C GLY A 143 0.34 -9.95 1.70
N ILE A 144 1.13 -10.99 1.93
CA ILE A 144 0.72 -12.37 1.70
C ILE A 144 -0.43 -12.78 2.64
N PHE A 145 -0.38 -12.38 3.90
CA PHE A 145 -1.30 -12.88 4.93
C PHE A 145 -2.36 -11.86 5.35
N ALA A 146 -1.94 -10.65 5.72
CA ALA A 146 -2.84 -9.67 6.32
C ALA A 146 -3.82 -9.05 5.31
N VAL A 147 -3.36 -8.80 4.08
CA VAL A 147 -4.23 -8.23 3.04
C VAL A 147 -5.29 -9.24 2.62
N SER A 148 -4.92 -10.53 2.49
CA SER A 148 -5.87 -11.58 2.13
C SER A 148 -7.00 -11.70 3.16
N ILE A 149 -6.67 -11.71 4.44
CA ILE A 149 -7.67 -11.79 5.52
C ILE A 149 -8.53 -10.53 5.57
N GLY A 150 -7.91 -9.35 5.50
CA GLY A 150 -8.62 -8.08 5.56
C GLY A 150 -9.64 -7.89 4.43
N THR A 151 -9.30 -8.30 3.20
CA THR A 151 -10.20 -8.17 2.05
C THR A 151 -11.40 -9.10 2.11
N VAL A 152 -11.24 -10.29 2.67
CA VAL A 152 -12.33 -11.28 2.80
C VAL A 152 -13.28 -10.91 3.94
N ILE A 153 -12.75 -10.43 5.07
CA ILE A 153 -13.54 -10.19 6.28
C ILE A 153 -14.29 -8.87 6.26
N LEU A 154 -13.75 -7.84 5.61
CA LEU A 154 -14.34 -6.50 5.61
C LEU A 154 -15.79 -6.42 5.08
N PRO A 155 -16.16 -7.07 3.97
CA PRO A 155 -17.53 -7.06 3.47
C PRO A 155 -18.53 -7.63 4.50
N ASP A 156 -18.19 -8.74 5.13
CA ASP A 156 -19.05 -9.41 6.11
C ASP A 156 -19.18 -8.57 7.40
N LEU A 157 -18.08 -8.01 7.91
CA LEU A 157 -18.12 -7.08 9.04
C LEU A 157 -19.02 -5.87 8.73
N SER A 158 -18.93 -5.33 7.52
CA SER A 158 -19.79 -4.21 7.09
C SER A 158 -21.27 -4.65 7.02
N GLY A 159 -21.53 -5.87 6.56
CA GLY A 159 -22.87 -6.46 6.52
C GLY A 159 -23.48 -6.58 7.91
N PHE A 160 -22.76 -7.14 8.88
CA PHE A 160 -23.21 -7.26 10.27
C PHE A 160 -23.39 -5.91 10.96
N ALA A 161 -22.45 -4.98 10.74
CA ALA A 161 -22.56 -3.63 11.30
C ALA A 161 -23.81 -2.88 10.78
N ASN A 162 -24.13 -3.01 9.49
CA ASN A 162 -25.32 -2.40 8.90
C ASN A 162 -26.63 -3.02 9.45
N LYS A 163 -26.63 -4.32 9.74
CA LYS A 163 -27.76 -5.03 10.38
C LYS A 163 -27.81 -4.84 11.89
N LYS A 164 -26.82 -4.17 12.48
CA LYS A 164 -26.63 -4.00 13.93
C LYS A 164 -26.50 -5.34 14.67
N ASP A 165 -26.06 -6.38 13.99
CA ASP A 165 -25.79 -7.69 14.58
C ASP A 165 -24.38 -7.70 15.19
N TRP A 166 -24.28 -7.14 16.40
CA TRP A 166 -23.01 -7.02 17.10
C TRP A 166 -22.47 -8.35 17.59
N THR A 167 -23.31 -9.35 17.75
CA THR A 167 -22.91 -10.69 18.17
C THR A 167 -22.08 -11.34 17.05
N GLN A 168 -22.59 -11.38 15.83
CA GLN A 168 -21.88 -11.92 14.67
C GLN A 168 -20.66 -11.05 14.32
N PHE A 169 -20.79 -9.72 14.40
CA PHE A 169 -19.67 -8.81 14.18
C PHE A 169 -18.49 -9.11 15.11
N ASN A 170 -18.75 -9.21 16.43
CA ASN A 170 -17.70 -9.47 17.41
C ASN A 170 -17.12 -10.86 17.28
N SER A 171 -17.95 -11.88 16.98
CA SER A 171 -17.50 -13.25 16.75
C SER A 171 -16.54 -13.31 15.56
N MET A 172 -16.90 -12.71 14.43
CA MET A 172 -16.06 -12.67 13.23
C MET A 172 -14.77 -11.88 13.45
N LEU A 173 -14.84 -10.73 14.10
CA LEU A 173 -13.67 -9.92 14.42
C LEU A 173 -12.71 -10.68 15.33
N LEU A 174 -13.22 -11.36 16.35
CA LEU A 174 -12.41 -12.17 17.26
C LEU A 174 -11.75 -13.36 16.52
N GLN A 175 -12.48 -14.00 15.61
CA GLN A 175 -11.94 -15.07 14.77
C GLN A 175 -10.82 -14.55 13.88
N ALA A 176 -10.98 -13.38 13.26
CA ALA A 176 -9.95 -12.73 12.46
C ALA A 176 -8.69 -12.44 13.28
N ILE A 177 -8.85 -11.89 14.49
CA ILE A 177 -7.75 -11.62 15.41
C ILE A 177 -7.03 -12.92 15.78
N LYS A 178 -7.77 -13.98 16.13
CA LYS A 178 -7.18 -15.31 16.46
C LYS A 178 -6.37 -15.88 15.30
N ILE A 179 -6.93 -15.89 14.10
CA ILE A 179 -6.23 -16.39 12.90
C ILE A 179 -4.98 -15.57 12.62
N MET A 180 -5.09 -14.25 12.68
CA MET A 180 -3.95 -13.37 12.44
C MET A 180 -2.84 -13.57 13.46
N THR A 181 -3.19 -13.71 14.74
CA THR A 181 -2.23 -13.99 15.82
C THR A 181 -1.56 -15.35 15.61
N LEU A 182 -2.34 -16.38 15.29
CA LEU A 182 -1.85 -17.74 15.03
C LEU A 182 -0.86 -17.77 13.85
N ILE A 183 -1.08 -16.97 12.82
CA ILE A 183 -0.20 -16.89 11.66
C ILE A 183 1.02 -16.01 11.95
N SER A 184 0.81 -14.84 12.58
CA SER A 184 1.89 -13.85 12.79
C SER A 184 2.96 -14.33 13.76
N ILE A 185 2.61 -15.07 14.81
CA ILE A 185 3.59 -15.53 15.81
C ILE A 185 4.62 -16.51 15.20
N PRO A 186 4.23 -17.59 14.49
CA PRO A 186 5.18 -18.47 13.83
C PRO A 186 6.02 -17.76 12.76
N ILE A 187 5.41 -16.87 11.99
CA ILE A 187 6.12 -16.10 10.96
C ILE A 187 7.15 -15.18 11.60
N THR A 188 6.80 -14.51 12.69
CA THR A 188 7.75 -13.67 13.44
C THR A 188 8.93 -14.51 13.95
N ALA A 189 8.66 -15.65 14.59
CA ALA A 189 9.70 -16.54 15.10
C ALA A 189 10.60 -17.06 13.96
N TYR A 190 10.00 -17.53 12.88
CA TYR A 190 10.74 -17.99 11.70
C TYR A 190 11.59 -16.89 11.09
N SER A 191 11.02 -15.70 10.89
CA SER A 191 11.73 -14.55 10.32
C SER A 191 12.89 -14.04 11.21
N LEU A 192 12.77 -14.13 12.54
CA LEU A 192 13.85 -13.77 13.46
C LEU A 192 15.02 -14.77 13.36
N ILE A 193 14.74 -16.04 13.14
CA ILE A 193 15.77 -17.09 13.01
C ILE A 193 16.41 -17.03 11.62
N THR A 194 15.61 -16.98 10.54
CA THR A 194 16.07 -17.09 9.15
C THR A 194 16.24 -15.75 8.46
N GLY A 195 16.16 -14.63 9.18
CA GLY A 195 16.16 -13.29 8.61
C GLY A 195 17.42 -12.97 7.81
N ARG A 196 18.59 -13.46 8.24
CA ARG A 196 19.86 -13.26 7.52
C ARG A 196 19.84 -13.97 6.16
N GLU A 197 19.43 -15.22 6.15
CA GLU A 197 19.34 -16.05 4.93
C GLU A 197 18.33 -15.46 3.96
N LEU A 198 17.20 -14.98 4.48
CA LEU A 198 16.14 -14.38 3.70
C LEU A 198 16.59 -13.07 3.02
N ILE A 199 17.24 -12.19 3.78
CA ILE A 199 17.81 -10.95 3.27
C ILE A 199 18.91 -11.25 2.25
N SER A 200 19.79 -12.20 2.54
CA SER A 200 20.86 -12.61 1.63
C SER A 200 20.32 -13.17 0.33
N LEU A 201 19.33 -14.04 0.39
CA LEU A 201 18.72 -14.66 -0.77
C LEU A 201 18.05 -13.63 -1.70
N LEU A 202 17.35 -12.64 -1.11
CA LEU A 202 16.57 -11.68 -1.87
C LEU A 202 17.40 -10.49 -2.36
N TYR A 203 18.36 -10.02 -1.59
CA TYR A 203 19.02 -8.74 -1.83
C TYR A 203 20.53 -8.81 -2.06
N LYS A 204 21.25 -9.85 -1.54
CA LYS A 204 22.72 -9.92 -1.62
C LYS A 204 23.19 -10.12 -3.06
N ARG A 205 23.53 -9.02 -3.72
CA ARG A 205 24.10 -8.98 -5.07
C ARG A 205 24.75 -7.61 -5.36
N ASN A 206 25.79 -7.59 -6.17
CA ASN A 206 26.47 -6.37 -6.59
C ASN A 206 26.86 -5.48 -5.40
N GLN A 207 26.27 -4.28 -5.31
CA GLN A 207 26.53 -3.29 -4.26
C GLN A 207 25.92 -3.62 -2.90
N PHE A 208 25.01 -4.62 -2.84
CA PHE A 208 24.43 -5.08 -1.58
C PHE A 208 25.29 -6.24 -1.03
N ASP A 209 26.31 -5.88 -0.29
CA ASP A 209 27.32 -6.76 0.28
C ASP A 209 26.90 -7.35 1.64
N GLU A 210 27.83 -8.01 2.34
CA GLU A 210 27.58 -8.60 3.66
C GLU A 210 27.29 -7.55 4.72
N ASP A 211 27.95 -6.40 4.67
CA ASP A 211 27.73 -5.31 5.62
C ASP A 211 26.31 -4.75 5.46
N SER A 212 25.85 -4.63 4.23
CA SER A 212 24.45 -4.27 3.89
C SER A 212 23.45 -5.29 4.44
N VAL A 213 23.76 -6.58 4.37
CA VAL A 213 22.94 -7.67 4.96
C VAL A 213 22.86 -7.50 6.48
N ILE A 214 23.99 -7.29 7.15
CA ILE A 214 24.05 -7.14 8.61
C ILE A 214 23.28 -5.91 9.08
N MET A 215 23.47 -4.76 8.42
CA MET A 215 22.73 -3.54 8.71
C MET A 215 21.21 -3.73 8.53
N THR A 216 20.82 -4.33 7.43
CA THR A 216 19.39 -4.58 7.13
C THR A 216 18.80 -5.57 8.14
N LEU A 217 19.54 -6.61 8.51
CA LEU A 217 19.12 -7.60 9.52
C LEU A 217 18.86 -6.96 10.88
N GLY A 218 19.76 -6.07 11.31
CA GLY A 218 19.60 -5.34 12.58
C GLY A 218 18.26 -4.59 12.62
N ILE A 219 17.93 -3.85 11.57
CA ILE A 219 16.66 -3.11 11.45
C ILE A 219 15.48 -4.08 11.30
N PHE A 220 15.63 -5.12 10.49
CA PHE A 220 14.57 -6.08 10.20
C PHE A 220 14.09 -6.82 11.45
N ARG A 221 14.98 -7.13 12.38
CA ARG A 221 14.63 -7.77 13.66
C ARG A 221 13.60 -6.94 14.45
N PHE A 222 13.78 -5.62 14.51
CA PHE A 222 12.84 -4.72 15.19
C PHE A 222 11.52 -4.61 14.42
N HIS A 223 11.55 -4.49 13.10
CA HIS A 223 10.35 -4.45 12.28
C HIS A 223 9.53 -5.75 12.41
N ILE A 224 10.19 -6.89 12.39
CA ILE A 224 9.52 -8.19 12.46
C ILE A 224 8.99 -8.47 13.88
N ALA A 225 9.65 -8.01 14.92
CA ALA A 225 9.14 -8.08 16.30
C ALA A 225 7.80 -7.32 16.45
N GLY A 226 7.61 -6.23 15.69
CA GLY A 226 6.37 -5.47 15.62
C GLY A 226 5.30 -6.05 14.67
N LEU A 227 5.60 -7.13 13.95
CA LEU A 227 4.74 -7.66 12.87
C LEU A 227 3.30 -7.94 13.34
N LEU A 228 3.15 -8.58 14.50
CA LEU A 228 1.83 -8.90 15.07
C LEU A 228 0.96 -7.65 15.24
N PHE A 229 1.51 -6.59 15.81
CA PHE A 229 0.75 -5.36 16.07
C PHE A 229 0.34 -4.66 14.77
N ILE A 230 1.23 -4.64 13.76
CA ILE A 230 0.94 -4.08 12.45
C ILE A 230 -0.13 -4.92 11.74
N ALA A 231 -0.03 -6.24 11.82
CA ALA A 231 -1.00 -7.17 11.24
C ALA A 231 -2.39 -7.02 11.88
N LEU A 232 -2.45 -6.88 13.19
CA LEU A 232 -3.70 -6.62 13.92
C LEU A 232 -4.30 -5.26 13.54
N ASN A 233 -3.48 -4.23 13.37
CA ASN A 233 -3.96 -2.92 12.93
C ASN A 233 -4.63 -2.99 11.54
N ARG A 234 -4.12 -3.83 10.63
CA ARG A 234 -4.74 -4.06 9.31
C ARG A 234 -6.12 -4.73 9.35
N ILE A 235 -6.50 -5.33 10.47
CA ILE A 235 -7.84 -5.88 10.71
C ILE A 235 -8.69 -4.89 11.50
N MET A 236 -8.12 -4.28 12.52
CA MET A 236 -8.85 -3.36 13.41
C MET A 236 -9.31 -2.09 12.68
N ALA A 237 -8.46 -1.47 11.86
CA ALA A 237 -8.83 -0.25 11.14
C ALA A 237 -10.06 -0.45 10.22
N PRO A 238 -10.13 -1.49 9.36
CA PRO A 238 -11.35 -1.82 8.61
C PRO A 238 -12.59 -2.09 9.49
N ALA A 239 -12.42 -2.72 10.66
CA ALA A 239 -13.53 -2.95 11.57
C ALA A 239 -14.16 -1.65 12.11
N PHE A 240 -13.33 -0.62 12.35
CA PHE A 240 -13.84 0.73 12.68
C PHE A 240 -14.49 1.42 11.47
N TYR A 241 -13.96 1.23 10.26
CA TYR A 241 -14.58 1.76 9.05
C TYR A 241 -15.94 1.12 8.78
N ALA A 242 -16.10 -0.18 9.02
CA ALA A 242 -17.37 -0.88 8.93
C ALA A 242 -18.43 -0.30 9.89
N GLN A 243 -18.01 0.18 11.05
CA GLN A 243 -18.88 0.86 12.03
C GLN A 243 -19.13 2.35 11.71
N LYS A 244 -18.63 2.87 10.59
CA LYS A 244 -18.67 4.30 10.21
C LYS A 244 -17.98 5.23 11.21
N LYS A 245 -16.94 4.74 11.91
CA LYS A 245 -16.15 5.48 12.91
C LYS A 245 -14.69 5.68 12.45
N PRO A 246 -14.43 6.35 11.30
CA PRO A 246 -13.09 6.48 10.75
C PRO A 246 -12.14 7.34 11.61
N LYS A 247 -12.68 8.19 12.48
CA LYS A 247 -11.88 9.07 13.35
C LYS A 247 -11.02 8.30 14.35
N LEU A 248 -11.49 7.15 14.86
CA LEU A 248 -10.75 6.39 15.87
C LEU A 248 -9.43 5.81 15.36
N PRO A 249 -9.38 5.10 14.21
CA PRO A 249 -8.10 4.66 13.66
C PRO A 249 -7.16 5.83 13.29
N THR A 250 -7.72 6.96 12.82
CA THR A 250 -6.93 8.15 12.49
C THR A 250 -6.25 8.74 13.74
N ILE A 251 -6.99 8.87 14.85
CA ILE A 251 -6.44 9.39 16.12
C ILE A 251 -5.40 8.42 16.70
N ALA A 252 -5.63 7.11 16.59
CA ALA A 252 -4.69 6.11 17.08
C ALA A 252 -3.41 6.02 16.23
N GLY A 253 -3.44 6.49 14.99
CA GLY A 253 -2.29 6.52 14.07
C GLY A 253 -1.50 7.83 14.08
N LEU A 254 -1.98 8.85 14.78
CA LEU A 254 -1.29 10.11 15.04
C LEU A 254 -0.41 10.03 16.28
#